data_7171659afa5643cb31515c07dd0ea7f3
#
_entry.id   7171659afa5643cb31515c07dd0ea7f3
#
_cell.length_a   1.000
_cell.length_b   1.000
_cell.length_c   1.000
_cell.angle_alpha   90.00
_cell.angle_beta   90.00
_cell.angle_gamma   90.00
#
_symmetry.space_group_name_H-M   'P 1'
#
loop_
_entity.id
_entity.type
_entity.pdbx_description
1 polymer ?
#
loop_
_entity_poly.entity_id
_entity_poly.type
_entity_poly.pdbx_seq_one_letter_code
_entity_poly.pdbx_strand_id
1 'polypeptide(L)'
;MRWRPPLAVARKIAKVPAVVGVCDGFVGNRMLAAARQAVEKLLFEGALPQQVDAVVTEFGMPMGPFAMGDLAGLDIGWRSRKDRGIKSEIADALCEAGRFGQKTGKGYYKYEGGSRAAARSRGREADRRRPAVRSGKKRRVVSDDEILERMMYPMINEGARILEEGIAARPSDIDVIWLYGYGWPIYRGGPMFWADTVGLKHIADRLSYYAKETNDPSLEPAPLLKRLAAPKAGRCVARRGGRRRRWATMPTRRSGGRVR
;
A
#
# COMPACT_ATOMS: atom_id res chain seq x y z
N MET A 1 17.04 21.00 -18.90
CA MET A 1 16.93 19.59 -18.45
C MET A 1 17.95 19.31 -17.33
N ARG A 2 17.61 19.67 -16.08
CA ARG A 2 18.48 19.58 -14.89
C ARG A 2 18.80 18.15 -14.40
N TRP A 3 18.03 17.14 -14.81
CA TRP A 3 18.12 15.78 -14.25
C TRP A 3 18.98 14.78 -15.05
N ARG A 4 19.50 15.16 -16.23
CA ARG A 4 20.32 14.24 -17.04
C ARG A 4 21.57 13.72 -16.30
N PRO A 5 22.39 14.58 -15.63
CA PRO A 5 23.59 14.08 -14.94
C PRO A 5 23.27 13.12 -13.78
N PRO A 6 22.35 13.43 -12.82
CA PRO A 6 22.00 12.49 -11.74
C PRO A 6 21.47 11.15 -12.26
N LEU A 7 20.63 11.14 -13.30
CA LEU A 7 20.11 9.91 -13.90
C LEU A 7 21.22 9.08 -14.55
N ALA A 8 22.19 9.73 -15.19
CA ALA A 8 23.34 9.05 -15.78
C ALA A 8 24.23 8.39 -14.70
N VAL A 9 24.46 9.08 -13.59
CA VAL A 9 25.20 8.50 -12.44
C VAL A 9 24.44 7.32 -11.86
N ALA A 10 23.14 7.45 -11.60
CA ALA A 10 22.34 6.35 -11.08
C ALA A 10 22.43 5.09 -11.96
N ARG A 11 22.37 5.25 -13.27
CA ARG A 11 22.53 4.14 -14.22
C ARG A 11 23.93 3.51 -14.15
N LYS A 12 24.99 4.34 -14.06
CA LYS A 12 26.37 3.83 -13.95
C LYS A 12 26.59 2.96 -12.70
N ILE A 13 25.90 3.27 -11.59
CA ILE A 13 25.96 2.47 -10.36
C ILE A 13 24.86 1.40 -10.28
N ALA A 14 24.30 1.00 -11.44
CA ALA A 14 23.26 -0.03 -11.58
C ALA A 14 22.01 0.20 -10.72
N LYS A 15 21.61 1.46 -10.50
CA LYS A 15 20.36 1.83 -9.84
C LYS A 15 19.28 2.18 -10.86
N VAL A 16 18.03 1.89 -10.50
CA VAL A 16 16.85 2.26 -11.29
C VAL A 16 16.28 3.55 -10.70
N PRO A 17 16.55 4.71 -11.31
CA PRO A 17 16.08 5.99 -10.78
C PRO A 17 14.64 6.28 -11.20
N ALA A 18 13.84 6.82 -10.27
CA ALA A 18 12.58 7.48 -10.54
C ALA A 18 12.66 8.95 -10.06
N VAL A 19 12.19 9.88 -10.89
CA VAL A 19 12.13 11.30 -10.53
C VAL A 19 10.72 11.63 -10.08
N VAL A 20 10.60 12.03 -8.82
CA VAL A 20 9.32 12.37 -8.20
C VAL A 20 9.42 13.66 -7.40
N GLY A 21 8.28 14.29 -7.14
CA GLY A 21 8.17 15.41 -6.21
C GLY A 21 8.40 15.00 -4.76
N VAL A 22 8.52 15.99 -3.90
CA VAL A 22 8.71 15.79 -2.46
C VAL A 22 7.34 15.78 -1.78
N CYS A 23 7.08 14.72 -1.01
CA CYS A 23 5.96 14.63 -0.09
C CYS A 23 6.34 13.75 1.10
N ASP A 24 5.53 13.77 2.15
CA ASP A 24 5.77 12.90 3.31
C ASP A 24 5.72 11.42 2.91
N GLY A 25 6.76 10.67 3.27
CA GLY A 25 6.93 9.27 2.89
C GLY A 25 7.26 9.04 1.41
N PHE A 26 7.44 10.07 0.63
CA PHE A 26 7.55 10.00 -0.83
C PHE A 26 6.43 9.15 -1.43
N VAL A 27 6.64 8.60 -2.63
CA VAL A 27 5.60 7.81 -3.31
C VAL A 27 5.34 6.48 -2.58
N GLY A 28 6.39 5.70 -2.32
CA GLY A 28 6.23 4.33 -1.87
C GLY A 28 5.71 4.21 -0.44
N ASN A 29 6.33 4.90 0.53
CA ASN A 29 5.88 4.84 1.92
C ASN A 29 4.51 5.51 2.13
N ARG A 30 4.20 6.55 1.35
CA ARG A 30 2.88 7.19 1.38
C ARG A 30 1.78 6.21 0.97
N MET A 31 1.98 5.48 -0.14
CA MET A 31 1.05 4.42 -0.57
C MET A 31 0.98 3.27 0.42
N LEU A 32 2.12 2.85 0.99
CA LEU A 32 2.17 1.79 1.99
C LEU A 32 1.44 2.17 3.28
N ALA A 33 1.50 3.44 3.69
CA ALA A 33 0.78 3.93 4.86
C ALA A 33 -0.74 3.82 4.69
N ALA A 34 -1.28 4.16 3.52
CA ALA A 34 -2.69 3.99 3.19
C ALA A 34 -3.14 2.53 3.28
N ALA A 35 -2.34 1.60 2.72
CA ALA A 35 -2.59 0.17 2.81
C ALA A 35 -2.56 -0.34 4.27
N ARG A 36 -1.54 0.04 5.05
CA ARG A 36 -1.40 -0.38 6.45
C ARG A 36 -2.57 0.09 7.31
N GLN A 37 -2.99 1.33 7.17
CA GLN A 37 -4.14 1.86 7.90
C GLN A 37 -5.41 1.07 7.63
N ALA A 38 -5.64 0.68 6.38
CA ALA A 38 -6.82 -0.09 5.99
C ALA A 38 -6.80 -1.52 6.56
N VAL A 39 -5.65 -2.22 6.49
CA VAL A 39 -5.56 -3.60 7.00
C VAL A 39 -5.52 -3.67 8.53
N GLU A 40 -5.05 -2.64 9.22
CA GLU A 40 -5.12 -2.59 10.69
C GLU A 40 -6.58 -2.60 11.15
N LYS A 41 -7.48 -1.91 10.44
CA LYS A 41 -8.92 -1.91 10.73
C LYS A 41 -9.54 -3.30 10.59
N LEU A 42 -9.04 -4.13 9.66
CA LEU A 42 -9.49 -5.53 9.51
C LEU A 42 -9.24 -6.38 10.77
N LEU A 43 -8.17 -6.09 11.53
CA LEU A 43 -7.89 -6.81 12.77
C LEU A 43 -8.97 -6.56 13.83
N PHE A 44 -9.53 -5.34 13.88
CA PHE A 44 -10.66 -5.03 14.77
C PHE A 44 -11.94 -5.76 14.34
N GLU A 45 -12.12 -5.95 13.03
CA GLU A 45 -13.29 -6.62 12.47
C GLU A 45 -13.24 -8.13 12.61
N GLY A 46 -12.08 -8.71 12.85
CA GLY A 46 -11.94 -10.14 13.11
C GLY A 46 -10.84 -10.86 12.35
N ALA A 47 -10.24 -10.25 11.32
CA ALA A 47 -9.12 -10.84 10.62
C ALA A 47 -7.93 -11.11 11.56
N LEU A 48 -7.12 -12.10 11.22
CA LEU A 48 -5.91 -12.45 11.95
C LEU A 48 -4.68 -11.92 11.20
N PRO A 49 -3.62 -11.47 11.91
CA PRO A 49 -2.37 -11.05 11.25
C PRO A 49 -1.83 -12.09 10.26
N GLN A 50 -1.88 -13.39 10.65
CA GLN A 50 -1.44 -14.49 9.78
C GLN A 50 -2.25 -14.61 8.51
N GLN A 51 -3.57 -14.44 8.60
CA GLN A 51 -4.46 -14.51 7.45
C GLN A 51 -4.13 -13.38 6.47
N VAL A 52 -4.00 -12.15 6.97
CA VAL A 52 -3.63 -10.99 6.14
C VAL A 52 -2.26 -11.19 5.49
N ASP A 53 -1.26 -11.61 6.27
CA ASP A 53 0.09 -11.85 5.74
C ASP A 53 0.11 -12.99 4.71
N ALA A 54 -0.69 -14.05 4.90
CA ALA A 54 -0.82 -15.15 3.94
C ALA A 54 -1.41 -14.67 2.61
N VAL A 55 -2.52 -13.95 2.64
CA VAL A 55 -3.19 -13.40 1.44
C VAL A 55 -2.23 -12.49 0.66
N VAL A 56 -1.48 -11.63 1.34
CA VAL A 56 -0.54 -10.72 0.69
C VAL A 56 0.66 -11.45 0.09
N THR A 57 1.14 -12.52 0.74
CA THR A 57 2.22 -13.35 0.19
C THR A 57 1.75 -14.24 -0.95
N GLU A 58 0.53 -14.75 -0.91
CA GLU A 58 -0.11 -15.45 -2.03
C GLU A 58 -0.32 -14.56 -3.25
N PHE A 59 -0.62 -13.29 -3.04
CA PHE A 59 -0.64 -12.30 -4.12
C PHE A 59 0.72 -12.18 -4.81
N GLY A 60 1.82 -12.54 -4.14
CA GLY A 60 3.18 -12.52 -4.67
C GLY A 60 4.11 -11.49 -4.03
N MET A 61 3.66 -10.78 -3.00
CA MET A 61 4.55 -9.91 -2.22
C MET A 61 5.54 -10.77 -1.40
N PRO A 62 6.78 -10.32 -1.20
CA PRO A 62 7.79 -11.11 -0.50
C PRO A 62 7.48 -11.31 0.98
N MET A 63 6.62 -10.46 1.56
CA MET A 63 6.28 -10.47 2.97
C MET A 63 4.94 -9.76 3.20
N GLY A 64 4.15 -10.26 4.14
CA GLY A 64 2.93 -9.58 4.56
C GLY A 64 3.20 -8.36 5.45
N PRO A 65 2.20 -7.46 5.60
CA PRO A 65 2.37 -6.16 6.24
C PRO A 65 2.73 -6.23 7.73
N PHE A 66 2.24 -7.23 8.45
CA PHE A 66 2.50 -7.37 9.88
C PHE A 66 3.87 -7.98 10.14
N ALA A 67 4.28 -8.99 9.35
CA ALA A 67 5.63 -9.54 9.40
C ALA A 67 6.68 -8.49 9.00
N MET A 68 6.37 -7.66 8.00
CA MET A 68 7.24 -6.55 7.58
C MET A 68 7.33 -5.47 8.68
N GLY A 69 6.23 -5.17 9.36
CA GLY A 69 6.21 -4.27 10.51
C GLY A 69 7.13 -4.74 11.63
N ASP A 70 7.04 -6.03 11.99
CA ASP A 70 7.89 -6.65 13.01
C ASP A 70 9.37 -6.69 12.61
N LEU A 71 9.66 -6.90 11.32
CA LEU A 71 11.04 -6.88 10.81
C LEU A 71 11.65 -5.48 10.87
N ALA A 72 10.91 -4.46 10.46
CA ALA A 72 11.37 -3.07 10.47
C ALA A 72 11.51 -2.51 11.90
N GLY A 73 10.68 -2.99 12.81
CA GLY A 73 10.55 -2.48 14.17
C GLY A 73 9.38 -1.49 14.31
N LEU A 74 8.41 -1.88 15.12
CA LEU A 74 7.16 -1.11 15.32
C LEU A 74 7.39 0.25 15.99
N ASP A 75 8.48 0.38 16.77
CA ASP A 75 8.87 1.63 17.45
C ASP A 75 9.20 2.77 16.47
N ILE A 76 9.71 2.47 15.28
CA ILE A 76 9.98 3.50 14.26
C ILE A 76 8.68 4.18 13.85
N GLY A 77 7.67 3.39 13.50
CA GLY A 77 6.35 3.91 13.17
C GLY A 77 5.65 4.59 14.35
N TRP A 78 5.83 4.05 15.56
CA TRP A 78 5.26 4.59 16.79
C TRP A 78 5.78 5.99 17.12
N ARG A 79 7.10 6.20 17.07
CA ARG A 79 7.70 7.54 17.26
C ARG A 79 7.16 8.54 16.25
N SER A 80 7.19 8.17 14.96
CA SER A 80 6.67 9.03 13.89
C SER A 80 5.18 9.37 14.04
N ARG A 81 4.35 8.43 14.54
CA ARG A 81 2.93 8.71 14.82
C ARG A 81 2.76 9.65 16.02
N LYS A 82 3.53 9.45 17.10
CA LYS A 82 3.51 10.35 18.28
C LYS A 82 3.83 11.80 17.90
N ASP A 83 4.88 11.98 17.08
CA ASP A 83 5.30 13.31 16.63
C ASP A 83 4.23 14.02 15.79
N ARG A 84 3.37 13.25 15.11
CA ARG A 84 2.29 13.77 14.25
C ARG A 84 0.91 13.77 14.90
N GLY A 85 0.79 13.33 16.14
CA GLY A 85 -0.52 13.16 16.81
C GLY A 85 -1.43 12.11 16.18
N ILE A 86 -0.87 11.17 15.39
CA ILE A 86 -1.60 10.05 14.77
C ILE A 86 -1.63 8.88 15.73
N LYS A 87 -2.78 8.21 15.85
CA LYS A 87 -2.94 7.01 16.66
C LYS A 87 -3.14 5.77 15.81
N SER A 88 -2.55 4.66 16.24
CA SER A 88 -2.76 3.32 15.72
C SER A 88 -2.97 2.41 16.93
N GLU A 89 -4.22 2.10 17.24
CA GLU A 89 -4.60 1.47 18.51
C GLU A 89 -3.85 0.17 18.79
N ILE A 90 -3.72 -0.71 17.75
CA ILE A 90 -3.05 -2.02 17.93
C ILE A 90 -1.53 -1.85 17.96
N ALA A 91 -0.96 -1.11 16.99
CA ALA A 91 0.49 -0.95 16.93
C ALA A 91 1.02 -0.14 18.11
N ASP A 92 0.27 0.86 18.60
CA ASP A 92 0.65 1.66 19.76
C ASP A 92 0.58 0.82 21.03
N ALA A 93 -0.50 0.03 21.24
CA ALA A 93 -0.61 -0.88 22.38
C ALA A 93 0.51 -1.96 22.39
N LEU A 94 0.91 -2.47 21.23
CA LEU A 94 2.07 -3.37 21.13
C LEU A 94 3.36 -2.67 21.58
N CYS A 95 3.59 -1.45 21.13
CA CYS A 95 4.77 -0.67 21.49
C CYS A 95 4.79 -0.31 22.97
N GLU A 96 3.67 0.08 23.56
CA GLU A 96 3.51 0.35 25.01
C GLU A 96 3.80 -0.89 25.86
N ALA A 97 3.49 -2.08 25.33
CA ALA A 97 3.83 -3.36 25.95
C ALA A 97 5.29 -3.81 25.69
N GLY A 98 6.15 -2.94 25.11
CA GLY A 98 7.55 -3.26 24.80
C GLY A 98 7.72 -4.26 23.65
N ARG A 99 6.71 -4.47 22.83
CA ARG A 99 6.69 -5.41 21.71
C ARG A 99 7.06 -4.68 20.42
N PHE A 100 8.36 -4.53 20.16
CA PHE A 100 8.85 -3.75 19.02
C PHE A 100 9.12 -4.60 17.76
N GLY A 101 8.74 -5.87 17.76
CA GLY A 101 8.96 -6.80 16.66
C GLY A 101 10.13 -7.75 16.88
N GLN A 102 10.77 -8.19 15.81
CA GLN A 102 11.84 -9.21 15.86
C GLN A 102 12.98 -8.84 16.81
N LYS A 103 13.38 -7.58 16.87
CA LYS A 103 14.47 -7.10 17.73
C LYS A 103 14.23 -7.29 19.23
N THR A 104 12.98 -7.37 19.65
CA THR A 104 12.58 -7.66 21.04
C THR A 104 12.00 -9.07 21.22
N GLY A 105 12.10 -9.92 20.17
CA GLY A 105 11.52 -11.27 20.18
C GLY A 105 10.00 -11.31 20.13
N LYS A 106 9.33 -10.16 20.13
CA LYS A 106 7.86 -10.06 20.15
C LYS A 106 7.39 -8.81 19.42
N GLY A 107 6.37 -8.97 18.59
CA GLY A 107 5.66 -7.89 17.90
C GLY A 107 4.22 -8.35 17.68
N TYR A 108 3.71 -8.28 16.45
CA TYR A 108 2.48 -8.99 16.06
C TYR A 108 2.65 -10.49 16.24
N TYR A 109 3.88 -10.99 16.07
CA TYR A 109 4.28 -12.39 16.24
C TYR A 109 5.23 -12.54 17.42
N LYS A 110 5.41 -13.82 17.85
CA LYS A 110 6.49 -14.23 18.73
C LYS A 110 7.61 -14.84 17.89
N TYR A 111 8.84 -14.55 18.27
CA TYR A 111 10.04 -15.03 17.59
C TYR A 111 10.88 -15.81 18.58
N GLU A 112 10.93 -17.13 18.43
CA GLU A 112 11.79 -18.00 19.23
C GLU A 112 13.14 -18.12 18.54
N GLY A 113 14.26 -18.02 19.30
CA GLY A 113 15.60 -18.29 18.81
C GLY A 113 16.37 -17.15 18.13
N GLY A 114 15.94 -15.88 18.29
CA GLY A 114 16.69 -14.72 17.77
C GLY A 114 16.43 -14.40 16.29
N SER A 115 16.87 -13.21 15.85
CA SER A 115 16.47 -12.59 14.59
C SER A 115 16.84 -13.33 13.29
N ARG A 116 17.76 -14.28 13.31
CA ARG A 116 18.15 -15.07 12.12
C ARG A 116 17.31 -16.32 11.89
N ALA A 117 16.73 -16.92 12.94
CA ALA A 117 15.89 -18.12 12.84
C ALA A 117 14.49 -17.81 12.33
N ALA A 118 13.98 -16.61 12.61
CA ALA A 118 12.62 -16.18 12.27
C ALA A 118 12.34 -16.05 10.75
N ALA A 119 13.38 -15.85 9.93
CA ALA A 119 13.23 -15.73 8.47
C ALA A 119 12.87 -17.06 7.78
N ARG A 120 13.09 -18.20 8.43
CA ARG A 120 12.89 -19.54 7.86
C ARG A 120 11.82 -20.39 8.55
N SER A 121 11.27 -19.97 9.70
CA SER A 121 10.37 -20.83 10.45
C SER A 121 8.92 -20.75 9.93
N ARG A 122 8.39 -21.89 9.51
CA ARG A 122 6.96 -22.14 9.27
C ARG A 122 6.10 -22.07 10.56
N GLY A 123 6.69 -21.66 11.69
CA GLY A 123 6.08 -21.65 13.01
C GLY A 123 5.95 -20.24 13.59
N ARG A 124 5.41 -19.28 12.82
CA ARG A 124 4.98 -18.00 13.41
C ARG A 124 3.72 -18.26 14.22
N GLU A 125 3.89 -18.57 15.49
CA GLU A 125 2.76 -18.63 16.39
C GLU A 125 2.25 -17.22 16.63
N ALA A 126 1.06 -16.93 16.09
CA ALA A 126 0.38 -15.69 16.43
C ALA A 126 0.07 -15.72 17.92
N ASP A 127 0.44 -14.67 18.61
CA ASP A 127 0.07 -14.55 20.01
C ASP A 127 -1.45 -14.49 20.13
N ARG A 128 -2.05 -15.62 20.47
CA ARG A 128 -3.49 -15.74 20.73
C ARG A 128 -3.94 -14.90 21.93
N ARG A 129 -3.00 -14.48 22.78
CA ARG A 129 -3.25 -13.52 23.84
C ARG A 129 -3.09 -12.10 23.26
N ARG A 130 -4.08 -11.68 22.49
CA ARG A 130 -4.20 -10.31 22.04
C ARG A 130 -4.16 -9.37 23.24
N PRO A 131 -3.48 -8.21 23.16
CA PRO A 131 -3.99 -7.08 23.92
C PRO A 131 -5.43 -6.92 23.43
N ALA A 132 -6.37 -7.11 24.36
CA ALA A 132 -7.79 -6.97 24.07
C ALA A 132 -8.06 -5.49 23.81
N VAL A 133 -7.75 -5.03 22.60
CA VAL A 133 -8.28 -3.77 22.12
C VAL A 133 -9.77 -4.02 21.98
N ARG A 134 -10.51 -3.57 22.97
CA ARG A 134 -11.96 -3.60 23.01
C ARG A 134 -12.49 -2.63 21.95
N SER A 135 -12.45 -3.06 20.67
CA SER A 135 -13.30 -2.40 19.70
C SER A 135 -14.73 -2.86 20.00
N GLY A 136 -15.65 -1.94 20.22
CA GLY A 136 -17.07 -2.25 20.40
C GLY A 136 -17.72 -2.86 19.15
N LYS A 137 -16.93 -3.22 18.12
CA LYS A 137 -17.39 -3.83 16.87
C LYS A 137 -17.51 -5.34 17.01
N LYS A 138 -18.65 -5.88 16.57
CA LYS A 138 -18.89 -7.33 16.50
C LYS A 138 -17.90 -7.94 15.51
N ARG A 139 -17.13 -8.94 15.96
CA ARG A 139 -16.19 -9.68 15.11
C ARG A 139 -16.94 -10.48 14.06
N ARG A 140 -16.43 -10.47 12.84
CA ARG A 140 -16.95 -11.22 11.69
C ARG A 140 -15.85 -12.01 10.99
N VAL A 141 -16.25 -12.94 10.16
CA VAL A 141 -15.34 -13.58 9.22
C VAL A 141 -15.04 -12.60 8.09
N VAL A 142 -13.77 -12.38 7.82
CA VAL A 142 -13.29 -11.55 6.72
C VAL A 142 -12.73 -12.47 5.65
N SER A 143 -13.21 -12.36 4.41
CA SER A 143 -12.74 -13.18 3.30
C SER A 143 -11.35 -12.73 2.81
N ASP A 144 -10.65 -13.65 2.14
CA ASP A 144 -9.32 -13.37 1.58
C ASP A 144 -9.39 -12.34 0.45
N ASP A 145 -10.45 -12.36 -0.36
CA ASP A 145 -10.71 -11.33 -1.39
C ASP A 145 -10.87 -9.95 -0.76
N GLU A 146 -11.63 -9.83 0.34
CA GLU A 146 -11.81 -8.57 1.05
C GLU A 146 -10.49 -8.07 1.64
N ILE A 147 -9.68 -8.96 2.20
CA ILE A 147 -8.35 -8.62 2.71
C ILE A 147 -7.49 -8.05 1.59
N LEU A 148 -7.46 -8.72 0.43
CA LEU A 148 -6.69 -8.27 -0.73
C LEU A 148 -7.17 -6.91 -1.23
N GLU A 149 -8.47 -6.72 -1.39
CA GLU A 149 -9.07 -5.46 -1.83
C GLU A 149 -8.75 -4.32 -0.86
N ARG A 150 -8.93 -4.55 0.44
CA ARG A 150 -8.68 -3.53 1.49
C ARG A 150 -7.20 -3.27 1.74
N MET A 151 -6.29 -4.11 1.25
CA MET A 151 -4.86 -3.84 1.21
C MET A 151 -4.49 -3.07 -0.06
N MET A 152 -4.91 -3.53 -1.23
CA MET A 152 -4.40 -3.05 -2.52
C MET A 152 -5.14 -1.81 -3.03
N TYR A 153 -6.47 -1.72 -2.84
CA TYR A 153 -7.23 -0.61 -3.41
C TYR A 153 -6.96 0.74 -2.75
N PRO A 154 -6.83 0.86 -1.41
CA PRO A 154 -6.41 2.11 -0.78
C PRO A 154 -5.01 2.57 -1.23
N MET A 155 -4.09 1.63 -1.46
CA MET A 155 -2.78 1.91 -2.01
C MET A 155 -2.84 2.48 -3.43
N ILE A 156 -3.67 1.87 -4.30
CA ILE A 156 -3.91 2.38 -5.66
C ILE A 156 -4.59 3.75 -5.62
N ASN A 157 -5.54 3.93 -4.71
CA ASN A 157 -6.22 5.20 -4.50
C ASN A 157 -5.24 6.32 -4.14
N GLU A 158 -4.30 6.02 -3.26
CA GLU A 158 -3.24 6.95 -2.89
C GLU A 158 -2.28 7.22 -4.06
N GLY A 159 -1.97 6.21 -4.87
CA GLY A 159 -1.26 6.37 -6.14
C GLY A 159 -1.97 7.33 -7.11
N ALA A 160 -3.29 7.28 -7.16
CA ALA A 160 -4.10 8.23 -7.95
C ALA A 160 -4.00 9.67 -7.42
N ARG A 161 -4.00 9.86 -6.08
CA ARG A 161 -3.77 11.18 -5.46
C ARG A 161 -2.39 11.73 -5.78
N ILE A 162 -1.36 10.90 -5.65
CA ILE A 162 0.03 11.23 -5.98
C ILE A 162 0.18 11.71 -7.43
N LEU A 163 -0.52 11.07 -8.36
CA LEU A 163 -0.55 11.48 -9.77
C LEU A 163 -1.30 12.80 -9.97
N GLU A 164 -2.44 12.98 -9.29
CA GLU A 164 -3.26 14.18 -9.38
C GLU A 164 -2.53 15.41 -8.83
N GLU A 165 -1.80 15.24 -7.74
CA GLU A 165 -0.94 16.25 -7.12
C GLU A 165 0.31 16.57 -7.96
N GLY A 166 0.64 15.72 -8.95
CA GLY A 166 1.83 15.86 -9.77
C GLY A 166 3.14 15.48 -9.07
N ILE A 167 3.06 14.76 -7.95
CA ILE A 167 4.23 14.20 -7.23
C ILE A 167 4.92 13.14 -8.10
N ALA A 168 4.17 12.25 -8.73
CA ALA A 168 4.66 11.40 -9.80
C ALA A 168 4.14 11.91 -11.14
N ALA A 169 5.02 11.97 -12.15
CA ALA A 169 4.63 12.46 -13.46
C ALA A 169 3.84 11.41 -14.26
N ARG A 170 4.07 10.15 -14.03
CA ARG A 170 3.47 9.02 -14.76
C ARG A 170 3.13 7.87 -13.83
N PRO A 171 2.09 7.09 -14.14
CA PRO A 171 1.78 5.84 -13.42
C PRO A 171 2.96 4.86 -13.41
N SER A 172 3.69 4.77 -14.52
CA SER A 172 4.88 3.92 -14.64
C SER A 172 6.02 4.30 -13.69
N ASP A 173 6.11 5.55 -13.25
CA ASP A 173 7.10 5.96 -12.25
C ASP A 173 6.77 5.34 -10.89
N ILE A 174 5.47 5.26 -10.55
CA ILE A 174 4.97 4.56 -9.36
C ILE A 174 5.25 3.06 -9.50
N ASP A 175 4.93 2.47 -10.65
CA ASP A 175 5.15 1.04 -10.90
C ASP A 175 6.62 0.65 -10.74
N VAL A 176 7.54 1.44 -11.29
CA VAL A 176 8.99 1.22 -11.15
C VAL A 176 9.43 1.28 -9.68
N ILE A 177 8.94 2.26 -8.92
CA ILE A 177 9.24 2.37 -7.49
C ILE A 177 8.80 1.11 -6.73
N TRP A 178 7.61 0.60 -7.01
CA TRP A 178 7.08 -0.58 -6.33
C TRP A 178 7.75 -1.87 -6.75
N LEU A 179 8.10 -2.02 -8.03
CA LEU A 179 8.81 -3.18 -8.55
C LEU A 179 10.21 -3.31 -7.94
N TYR A 180 10.96 -2.22 -7.90
CA TYR A 180 12.37 -2.26 -7.49
C TYR A 180 12.61 -1.89 -6.01
N GLY A 181 11.68 -1.19 -5.37
CA GLY A 181 11.84 -0.73 -4.00
C GLY A 181 11.02 -1.48 -2.96
N TYR A 182 9.88 -2.08 -3.36
CA TYR A 182 8.91 -2.66 -2.42
C TYR A 182 8.60 -4.13 -2.68
N GLY A 183 9.27 -4.75 -3.67
CA GLY A 183 9.11 -6.16 -3.96
C GLY A 183 7.75 -6.52 -4.58
N TRP A 184 7.10 -5.58 -5.28
CA TRP A 184 5.89 -5.91 -6.02
C TRP A 184 6.17 -7.00 -7.06
N PRO A 185 5.30 -8.02 -7.21
CA PRO A 185 5.55 -9.13 -8.12
C PRO A 185 5.65 -8.65 -9.58
N ILE A 186 6.80 -8.90 -10.20
CA ILE A 186 7.16 -8.38 -11.53
C ILE A 186 6.13 -8.80 -12.60
N TYR A 187 5.61 -10.02 -12.51
CA TYR A 187 4.63 -10.55 -13.47
C TYR A 187 3.26 -9.82 -13.40
N ARG A 188 3.01 -9.01 -12.36
CA ARG A 188 1.82 -8.18 -12.23
C ARG A 188 2.04 -6.74 -12.76
N GLY A 189 3.28 -6.35 -13.10
CA GLY A 189 3.60 -5.11 -13.81
C GLY A 189 3.49 -3.81 -13.01
N GLY A 190 3.47 -3.86 -11.68
CA GLY A 190 3.33 -2.72 -10.78
C GLY A 190 1.89 -2.40 -10.39
N PRO A 191 1.67 -1.60 -9.32
CA PRO A 191 0.34 -1.37 -8.76
C PRO A 191 -0.62 -0.62 -9.70
N MET A 192 -0.13 0.38 -10.42
CA MET A 192 -0.99 1.16 -11.31
C MET A 192 -1.33 0.37 -12.58
N PHE A 193 -0.39 -0.38 -13.10
CA PHE A 193 -0.62 -1.31 -14.20
C PHE A 193 -1.62 -2.40 -13.80
N TRP A 194 -1.44 -3.00 -12.62
CA TRP A 194 -2.35 -4.02 -12.11
C TRP A 194 -3.77 -3.46 -11.93
N ALA A 195 -3.90 -2.21 -11.46
CA ALA A 195 -5.18 -1.55 -11.35
C ALA A 195 -5.94 -1.46 -12.70
N ASP A 196 -5.22 -1.22 -13.80
CA ASP A 196 -5.82 -1.25 -15.14
C ASP A 196 -6.31 -2.65 -15.53
N THR A 197 -5.63 -3.71 -15.09
CA THR A 197 -6.03 -5.10 -15.38
C THR A 197 -7.25 -5.53 -14.58
N VAL A 198 -7.35 -5.12 -13.31
CA VAL A 198 -8.53 -5.33 -12.44
C VAL A 198 -9.72 -4.51 -12.93
N GLY A 199 -9.47 -3.30 -13.37
CA GLY A 199 -10.46 -2.36 -13.85
C GLY A 199 -10.75 -1.24 -12.85
N LEU A 200 -10.43 0.00 -13.26
CA LEU A 200 -10.54 1.17 -12.38
C LEU A 200 -11.95 1.43 -11.86
N LYS A 201 -12.98 1.08 -12.67
CA LYS A 201 -14.37 1.19 -12.22
C LYS A 201 -14.65 0.24 -11.06
N HIS A 202 -14.23 -1.02 -11.17
CA HIS A 202 -14.41 -2.00 -10.10
C HIS A 202 -13.72 -1.52 -8.81
N ILE A 203 -12.47 -1.07 -8.91
CA ILE A 203 -11.72 -0.56 -7.75
C ILE A 203 -12.44 0.64 -7.11
N ALA A 204 -12.91 1.60 -7.92
CA ALA A 204 -13.63 2.76 -7.40
C ALA A 204 -14.95 2.39 -6.72
N ASP A 205 -15.71 1.47 -7.31
CA ASP A 205 -16.97 0.98 -6.75
C ASP A 205 -16.73 0.27 -5.40
N ARG A 206 -15.70 -0.60 -5.31
CA ARG A 206 -15.36 -1.31 -4.07
C ARG A 206 -14.85 -0.35 -2.98
N LEU A 207 -14.03 0.62 -3.34
CA LEU A 207 -13.59 1.66 -2.39
C LEU A 207 -14.78 2.46 -1.84
N SER A 208 -15.71 2.88 -2.70
CA SER A 208 -16.93 3.58 -2.27
C SER A 208 -17.82 2.72 -1.38
N TYR A 209 -17.90 1.42 -1.67
CA TYR A 209 -18.61 0.46 -0.82
C TYR A 209 -17.95 0.39 0.58
N TYR A 210 -16.63 0.19 0.65
CA TYR A 210 -15.92 0.12 1.93
C TYR A 210 -15.96 1.43 2.70
N ALA A 211 -15.87 2.58 2.02
CA ALA A 211 -15.98 3.89 2.67
C ALA A 211 -17.30 4.05 3.43
N LYS A 212 -18.40 3.61 2.83
CA LYS A 212 -19.75 3.64 3.44
C LYS A 212 -19.89 2.60 4.56
N GLU A 213 -19.52 1.35 4.27
CA GLU A 213 -19.66 0.23 5.22
C GLU A 213 -18.88 0.45 6.52
N THR A 214 -17.68 1.03 6.41
CA THR A 214 -16.81 1.26 7.56
C THR A 214 -16.90 2.68 8.12
N ASN A 215 -17.70 3.55 7.50
CA ASN A 215 -17.76 4.99 7.78
C ASN A 215 -16.37 5.64 7.79
N ASP A 216 -15.56 5.28 6.77
CA ASP A 216 -14.16 5.72 6.65
C ASP A 216 -13.97 6.57 5.39
N PRO A 217 -13.98 7.90 5.50
CA PRO A 217 -13.83 8.79 4.35
C PRO A 217 -12.45 8.69 3.69
N SER A 218 -11.44 8.12 4.34
CA SER A 218 -10.11 7.92 3.75
C SER A 218 -10.13 6.93 2.57
N LEU A 219 -11.13 6.03 2.55
CA LEU A 219 -11.35 5.07 1.47
C LEU A 219 -12.12 5.65 0.27
N GLU A 220 -12.66 6.87 0.36
CA GLU A 220 -13.32 7.50 -0.78
C GLU A 220 -12.38 7.55 -1.99
N PRO A 221 -12.86 7.14 -3.18
CA PRO A 221 -12.05 7.17 -4.39
C PRO A 221 -11.56 8.58 -4.71
N ALA A 222 -10.27 8.69 -5.01
CA ALA A 222 -9.64 9.93 -5.42
C ALA A 222 -10.33 10.53 -6.66
N PRO A 223 -10.38 11.86 -6.82
CA PRO A 223 -11.04 12.48 -7.95
C PRO A 223 -10.50 11.98 -9.30
N LEU A 224 -9.18 11.79 -9.41
CA LEU A 224 -8.59 11.20 -10.61
C LEU A 224 -9.09 9.78 -10.87
N LEU A 225 -9.15 8.93 -9.83
CA LEU A 225 -9.65 7.56 -9.97
C LEU A 225 -11.12 7.57 -10.42
N LYS A 226 -11.97 8.43 -9.84
CA LYS A 226 -13.38 8.61 -10.25
C LYS A 226 -13.48 9.01 -11.74
N ARG A 227 -12.66 9.98 -12.17
CA ARG A 227 -12.65 10.42 -13.59
C ARG A 227 -12.25 9.31 -14.55
N LEU A 228 -11.22 8.54 -14.20
CA LEU A 228 -10.74 7.43 -15.03
C LEU A 228 -11.68 6.21 -15.00
N ALA A 229 -12.40 6.02 -13.91
CA ALA A 229 -13.40 4.97 -13.75
C ALA A 229 -14.69 5.25 -14.56
N ALA A 230 -15.02 6.52 -14.79
CA ALA A 230 -16.23 6.91 -15.52
C ALA A 230 -16.25 6.32 -16.93
N PRO A 231 -17.42 5.87 -17.43
CA PRO A 231 -17.58 5.50 -18.82
C PRO A 231 -17.26 6.71 -19.72
N LYS A 232 -16.44 6.50 -20.77
CA LYS A 232 -16.22 7.57 -21.76
C LYS A 232 -17.54 7.87 -22.45
N ALA A 233 -18.12 9.03 -22.19
CA ALA A 233 -19.23 9.53 -22.98
C ALA A 233 -18.79 9.66 -24.45
N GLY A 234 -19.41 8.88 -25.36
CA GLY A 234 -19.32 9.01 -26.79
C GLY A 234 -18.00 8.57 -27.43
N ARG A 235 -17.94 7.31 -27.81
CA ARG A 235 -17.60 6.76 -29.14
C ARG A 235 -17.64 5.25 -29.07
N CYS A 236 -18.76 4.72 -29.49
CA CYS A 236 -18.84 3.33 -29.94
C CYS A 236 -18.00 3.21 -31.21
N VAL A 237 -16.72 2.88 -31.08
CA VAL A 237 -15.92 2.36 -32.15
C VAL A 237 -15.49 0.99 -31.71
N ALA A 238 -16.24 0.00 -32.19
CA ALA A 238 -15.83 -1.38 -32.17
C ALA A 238 -14.46 -1.51 -32.85
N ARG A 239 -13.38 -1.60 -32.07
CA ARG A 239 -12.09 -2.08 -32.55
C ARG A 239 -11.70 -3.29 -31.75
N ARG A 240 -11.54 -4.40 -32.46
CA ARG A 240 -11.05 -5.69 -32.02
C ARG A 240 -9.77 -5.55 -31.19
N GLY A 241 -9.72 -6.26 -30.05
CA GLY A 241 -8.51 -6.81 -29.42
C GLY A 241 -7.51 -5.82 -28.86
N GLY A 242 -7.77 -5.27 -27.70
CA GLY A 242 -6.78 -4.56 -26.89
C GLY A 242 -7.47 -3.66 -25.88
N ARG A 243 -7.56 -4.07 -24.61
CA ARG A 243 -7.98 -3.16 -23.56
C ARG A 243 -6.96 -2.02 -23.48
N ARG A 244 -7.32 -0.82 -23.97
CA ARG A 244 -6.47 0.35 -23.80
C ARG A 244 -6.31 0.62 -22.31
N ARG A 245 -5.08 0.63 -21.83
CA ARG A 245 -4.74 0.97 -20.44
C ARG A 245 -5.18 2.40 -20.14
N ARG A 246 -6.08 2.58 -19.17
CA ARG A 246 -6.70 3.89 -18.89
C ARG A 246 -5.70 4.91 -18.36
N TRP A 247 -4.72 4.48 -17.56
CA TRP A 247 -3.65 5.33 -17.08
C TRP A 247 -2.74 5.84 -18.22
N ALA A 248 -2.56 5.07 -19.29
CA ALA A 248 -1.71 5.44 -20.41
C ALA A 248 -2.27 6.61 -21.25
N THR A 249 -3.54 6.99 -21.06
CA THR A 249 -4.18 8.10 -21.78
C THR A 249 -4.06 9.43 -21.04
N MET A 250 -3.37 9.50 -19.90
CA MET A 250 -3.17 10.75 -19.18
C MET A 250 -2.20 11.66 -19.96
N PRO A 251 -2.56 12.94 -20.18
CA PRO A 251 -1.62 13.90 -20.72
C PRO A 251 -0.47 14.07 -19.72
N THR A 252 0.76 13.88 -20.18
CA THR A 252 1.94 14.22 -19.39
C THR A 252 1.89 15.72 -19.12
N ARG A 253 1.71 16.13 -17.86
CA ARG A 253 1.90 17.54 -17.49
C ARG A 253 3.33 17.92 -17.85
N ARG A 254 3.49 18.76 -18.86
CA ARG A 254 4.77 19.44 -19.09
C ARG A 254 5.05 20.28 -17.83
N SER A 255 6.14 20.00 -17.17
CA SER A 255 6.65 20.78 -16.05
C SER A 255 7.08 22.17 -16.55
N GLY A 256 6.11 23.03 -16.74
CA GLY A 256 6.28 24.45 -17.06
C GLY A 256 5.93 25.29 -15.84
N GLY A 257 6.58 25.02 -14.71
CA GLY A 257 6.52 25.84 -13.51
C GLY A 257 7.92 26.35 -13.19
N ARG A 258 8.18 27.63 -13.43
CA ARG A 258 9.35 28.31 -12.87
C ARG A 258 9.23 28.23 -11.35
N VAL A 259 10.12 27.48 -10.73
CA VAL A 259 10.39 27.61 -9.29
C VAL A 259 11.32 28.82 -9.16
N ARG A 260 10.83 29.86 -8.52
CA ARG A 260 11.65 30.97 -8.02
C ARG A 260 12.45 30.48 -6.83
#